data_fd33410c3ca49abbe48b4a8daf45a761
#
_entry.id   fd33410c3ca49abbe48b4a8daf45a761
#
_cell.length_a   1.000
_cell.length_b   1.000
_cell.length_c   1.000
_cell.angle_alpha   90.00
_cell.angle_beta   90.00
_cell.angle_gamma   90.00
#
_symmetry.space_group_name_H-M   'P 1'
#
loop_
_entity.id
_entity.type
_entity.pdbx_description
1 polymer ?
#
loop_
_entity_poly.entity_id
_entity_poly.type
_entity_poly.pdbx_seq_one_letter_code
_entity_poly.pdbx_strand_id
1 'polypeptide(L)'
;MQRVVISGTGLFTPSESVSNDELVVAFNAYVQNYNAVNAAAIADGSLTALAESSSEFIQKASGIKSRYVMNKSGVIDPARMFPHIAERPDAQIGIQAEIAVISAREALAQAGKTPADVDAIIVACSNMQRAYPAVAIEVQAALGCGGFAYDMNVACSSATFGLRNAADAIRSGSARCVLVISPEITSAHLEFRDRDC
;
A
#
# COMPACT_ATOMS: atom_id res chain seq x y z
N MET A 1 -28.90 11.43 -18.50
CA MET A 1 -28.03 10.74 -17.54
C MET A 1 -27.02 11.74 -17.03
N GLN A 2 -26.84 11.92 -15.74
CA GLN A 2 -25.91 12.87 -15.16
C GLN A 2 -24.46 12.51 -15.56
N ARG A 3 -23.70 13.51 -16.05
CA ARG A 3 -22.27 13.29 -16.36
C ARG A 3 -21.48 13.21 -15.06
N VAL A 4 -20.62 12.21 -14.96
CA VAL A 4 -19.68 12.04 -13.85
C VAL A 4 -18.28 12.26 -14.39
N VAL A 5 -17.49 13.03 -13.67
CA VAL A 5 -16.10 13.37 -14.02
C VAL A 5 -15.19 13.15 -12.82
N ILE A 6 -13.93 12.87 -13.07
CA ILE A 6 -12.86 12.97 -12.07
C ILE A 6 -12.43 14.44 -12.07
N SER A 7 -12.66 15.13 -10.95
CA SER A 7 -12.37 16.56 -10.82
C SER A 7 -11.02 16.86 -10.16
N GLY A 8 -10.45 15.91 -9.45
CA GLY A 8 -9.15 16.03 -8.79
C GLY A 8 -8.56 14.68 -8.48
N THR A 9 -7.25 14.65 -8.39
CA THR A 9 -6.44 13.48 -8.01
C THR A 9 -5.44 13.87 -6.92
N GLY A 10 -5.02 12.91 -6.12
CA GLY A 10 -4.01 13.11 -5.09
C GLY A 10 -3.21 11.83 -4.87
N LEU A 11 -1.95 11.99 -4.51
CA LEU A 11 -1.01 10.90 -4.36
C LEU A 11 -0.23 11.04 -3.05
N PHE A 12 -0.07 9.94 -2.34
CA PHE A 12 0.93 9.80 -1.29
C PHE A 12 2.05 8.90 -1.82
N THR A 13 3.30 9.34 -1.67
CA THR A 13 4.49 8.55 -1.96
C THR A 13 5.34 8.49 -0.70
N PRO A 14 5.72 7.30 -0.20
CA PRO A 14 6.67 7.19 0.90
C PRO A 14 7.97 7.94 0.59
N SER A 15 8.59 8.53 1.61
CA SER A 15 9.85 9.27 1.48
C SER A 15 11.06 8.37 1.24
N GLU A 16 10.97 7.09 1.60
CA GLU A 16 12.05 6.12 1.45
C GLU A 16 11.85 5.25 0.20
N SER A 17 12.94 4.94 -0.47
CA SER A 17 12.95 4.01 -1.60
C SER A 17 14.14 3.05 -1.50
N VAL A 18 13.96 1.85 -2.06
CA VAL A 18 14.98 0.80 -2.16
C VAL A 18 15.21 0.50 -3.64
N SER A 19 16.45 0.66 -4.10
CA SER A 19 16.87 0.24 -5.44
C SER A 19 17.04 -1.27 -5.51
N ASN A 20 17.11 -1.82 -6.74
CA ASN A 20 17.45 -3.23 -6.91
C ASN A 20 18.82 -3.55 -6.34
N ASP A 21 19.81 -2.67 -6.53
CA ASP A 21 21.17 -2.91 -6.04
C ASP A 21 21.21 -3.01 -4.51
N GLU A 22 20.55 -2.09 -3.80
CA GLU A 22 20.46 -2.13 -2.34
C GLU A 22 19.75 -3.39 -1.84
N LEU A 23 18.64 -3.78 -2.50
CA LEU A 23 17.90 -4.98 -2.13
C LEU A 23 18.74 -6.25 -2.35
N VAL A 24 19.43 -6.34 -3.50
CA VAL A 24 20.28 -7.50 -3.86
C VAL A 24 21.44 -7.65 -2.91
N VAL A 25 22.09 -6.55 -2.49
CA VAL A 25 23.15 -6.62 -1.48
C VAL A 25 22.64 -7.24 -0.17
N ALA A 26 21.49 -6.78 0.33
CA ALA A 26 20.89 -7.33 1.55
C ALA A 26 20.44 -8.78 1.38
N PHE A 27 19.78 -9.10 0.26
CA PHE A 27 19.29 -10.44 -0.03
C PHE A 27 20.43 -11.45 -0.18
N ASN A 28 21.50 -11.12 -0.91
CA ASN A 28 22.63 -12.04 -1.10
C ASN A 28 23.38 -12.26 0.22
N ALA A 29 23.49 -11.25 1.08
CA ALA A 29 24.03 -11.43 2.44
C ALA A 29 23.15 -12.37 3.27
N TYR A 30 21.81 -12.25 3.20
CA TYR A 30 20.90 -13.21 3.82
C TYR A 30 21.10 -14.62 3.28
N VAL A 31 21.18 -14.79 1.94
CA VAL A 31 21.41 -16.10 1.29
C VAL A 31 22.72 -16.75 1.76
N GLN A 32 23.82 -15.99 1.78
CA GLN A 32 25.11 -16.47 2.24
C GLN A 32 25.07 -16.91 3.70
N ASN A 33 24.46 -16.11 4.58
CA ASN A 33 24.28 -16.46 5.99
C ASN A 33 23.43 -17.73 6.16
N TYR A 34 22.31 -17.82 5.43
CA TYR A 34 21.44 -19.00 5.48
C TYR A 34 22.17 -20.26 5.04
N ASN A 35 22.88 -20.22 3.91
CA ASN A 35 23.62 -21.35 3.38
C ASN A 35 24.77 -21.78 4.30
N ALA A 36 25.46 -20.82 4.91
CA ALA A 36 26.54 -21.11 5.86
C ALA A 36 26.02 -21.78 7.14
N VAL A 37 24.93 -21.30 7.71
CA VAL A 37 24.32 -21.89 8.92
C VAL A 37 23.78 -23.29 8.64
N ASN A 38 23.27 -23.55 7.45
CA ASN A 38 22.65 -24.80 7.05
C ASN A 38 23.58 -25.72 6.23
N ALA A 39 24.88 -25.45 6.24
CA ALA A 39 25.85 -26.13 5.37
C ALA A 39 25.82 -27.68 5.48
N ALA A 40 25.64 -28.22 6.68
CA ALA A 40 25.56 -29.68 6.93
C ALA A 40 24.31 -30.31 6.28
N ALA A 41 23.14 -29.66 6.45
CA ALA A 41 21.86 -30.11 5.89
C ALA A 41 21.80 -29.94 4.36
N ILE A 42 22.51 -28.96 3.82
CA ILE A 42 22.67 -28.78 2.39
C ILE A 42 23.58 -29.88 1.80
N ALA A 43 24.67 -30.19 2.51
CA ALA A 43 25.62 -31.19 2.05
C ALA A 43 25.05 -32.63 2.05
N ASP A 44 24.18 -32.95 2.99
CA ASP A 44 23.50 -34.27 3.05
C ASP A 44 22.23 -34.35 2.20
N GLY A 45 21.83 -33.24 1.55
CA GLY A 45 20.69 -33.17 0.65
C GLY A 45 19.34 -33.05 1.34
N SER A 46 19.29 -32.86 2.65
CA SER A 46 18.04 -32.68 3.42
C SER A 46 17.48 -31.25 3.28
N LEU A 47 18.29 -30.29 2.83
CA LEU A 47 17.90 -28.90 2.57
C LEU A 47 18.49 -28.42 1.25
N THR A 48 17.71 -27.63 0.50
CA THR A 48 18.19 -26.98 -0.72
C THR A 48 18.86 -25.64 -0.39
N ALA A 49 20.05 -25.40 -0.97
CA ALA A 49 20.71 -24.12 -0.87
C ALA A 49 19.89 -23.02 -1.53
N LEU A 50 19.83 -21.85 -0.92
CA LEU A 50 19.25 -20.67 -1.53
C LEU A 50 20.18 -20.13 -2.62
N ALA A 51 19.60 -19.61 -3.72
CA ALA A 51 20.33 -19.00 -4.80
C ALA A 51 20.36 -17.47 -4.64
N GLU A 52 21.50 -16.86 -4.92
CA GLU A 52 21.65 -15.41 -4.99
C GLU A 52 20.80 -14.81 -6.12
N SER A 53 20.55 -13.50 -6.03
CA SER A 53 19.83 -12.72 -7.03
C SER A 53 20.72 -11.64 -7.64
N SER A 54 20.22 -10.96 -8.67
CA SER A 54 20.88 -9.80 -9.26
C SER A 54 19.86 -8.72 -9.66
N SER A 55 20.34 -7.49 -9.77
CA SER A 55 19.52 -6.36 -10.24
C SER A 55 18.97 -6.60 -11.65
N GLU A 56 19.74 -7.24 -12.52
CA GLU A 56 19.34 -7.59 -13.88
C GLU A 56 18.21 -8.62 -13.87
N PHE A 57 18.30 -9.61 -12.97
CA PHE A 57 17.23 -10.62 -12.79
C PHE A 57 15.92 -9.96 -12.40
N ILE A 58 15.94 -9.10 -11.36
CA ILE A 58 14.75 -8.40 -10.89
C ILE A 58 14.17 -7.52 -12.01
N GLN A 59 15.01 -6.72 -12.67
CA GLN A 59 14.55 -5.84 -13.75
C GLN A 59 13.99 -6.62 -14.94
N LYS A 60 14.60 -7.74 -15.33
CA LYS A 60 14.13 -8.59 -16.43
C LYS A 60 12.81 -9.27 -16.09
N ALA A 61 12.64 -9.74 -14.87
CA ALA A 61 11.46 -10.47 -14.44
C ALA A 61 10.25 -9.53 -14.21
N SER A 62 10.46 -8.33 -13.67
CA SER A 62 9.38 -7.45 -13.21
C SER A 62 9.31 -6.08 -13.89
N GLY A 63 10.39 -5.64 -14.55
CA GLY A 63 10.54 -4.27 -15.05
C GLY A 63 10.85 -3.24 -13.95
N ILE A 64 10.89 -3.64 -12.69
CA ILE A 64 11.07 -2.76 -11.53
C ILE A 64 12.56 -2.41 -11.37
N LYS A 65 12.85 -1.14 -11.14
CA LYS A 65 14.21 -0.62 -10.85
C LYS A 65 14.37 -0.21 -9.39
N SER A 66 13.29 0.27 -8.79
CA SER A 66 13.23 0.68 -7.38
C SER A 66 11.79 0.58 -6.87
N ARG A 67 11.60 0.55 -5.57
CA ARG A 67 10.29 0.55 -4.91
C ARG A 67 10.28 1.51 -3.75
N TYR A 68 9.16 2.22 -3.58
CA TYR A 68 8.93 3.01 -2.39
C TYR A 68 8.51 2.09 -1.24
N VAL A 69 9.02 2.37 -0.05
CA VAL A 69 8.75 1.59 1.15
C VAL A 69 8.49 2.50 2.35
N MET A 70 7.68 2.04 3.29
CA MET A 70 7.40 2.77 4.53
C MET A 70 8.54 2.67 5.53
N ASN A 71 9.40 1.66 5.42
CA ASN A 71 10.57 1.48 6.27
C ASN A 71 11.68 0.77 5.48
N LYS A 72 12.68 1.53 5.08
CA LYS A 72 13.84 1.02 4.32
C LYS A 72 14.78 0.18 5.18
N SER A 73 15.09 0.64 6.38
CA SER A 73 16.10 0.01 7.23
C SER A 73 15.78 -1.44 7.55
N GLY A 74 14.50 -1.79 7.77
CA GLY A 74 14.09 -3.17 7.99
C GLY A 74 14.17 -4.03 6.73
N VAL A 75 13.87 -3.46 5.56
CA VAL A 75 13.90 -4.18 4.27
C VAL A 75 15.31 -4.55 3.86
N ILE A 76 16.29 -3.66 4.07
CA ILE A 76 17.70 -3.89 3.68
C ILE A 76 18.57 -4.46 4.80
N ASP A 77 18.00 -4.84 5.94
CA ASP A 77 18.69 -5.58 6.99
C ASP A 77 18.70 -7.08 6.65
N PRO A 78 19.87 -7.69 6.37
CA PRO A 78 19.95 -9.12 6.00
C PRO A 78 19.39 -10.08 7.05
N ALA A 79 19.38 -9.67 8.33
CA ALA A 79 18.83 -10.51 9.41
C ALA A 79 17.30 -10.47 9.45
N ARG A 80 16.70 -9.41 8.88
CA ARG A 80 15.27 -9.16 8.95
C ARG A 80 14.57 -9.27 7.59
N MET A 81 15.02 -8.52 6.60
CA MET A 81 14.44 -8.42 5.25
C MET A 81 12.91 -8.22 5.25
N PHE A 82 12.43 -7.45 6.20
CA PHE A 82 11.01 -7.18 6.44
C PHE A 82 10.88 -5.78 7.05
N PRO A 83 9.94 -4.94 6.60
CA PRO A 83 9.79 -3.60 7.13
C PRO A 83 9.45 -3.63 8.62
N HIS A 84 9.97 -2.66 9.37
CA HIS A 84 9.59 -2.44 10.75
C HIS A 84 8.63 -1.27 10.82
N ILE A 85 7.33 -1.56 10.88
CA ILE A 85 6.29 -0.57 11.11
C ILE A 85 5.92 -0.62 12.58
N ALA A 86 6.19 0.46 13.30
CA ALA A 86 5.87 0.54 14.73
C ALA A 86 4.36 0.45 14.94
N GLU A 87 3.95 -0.29 15.94
CA GLU A 87 2.58 -0.33 16.40
C GLU A 87 2.15 1.06 16.92
N ARG A 88 0.95 1.46 16.59
CA ARG A 88 0.38 2.75 17.01
C ARG A 88 -0.65 2.53 18.12
N PRO A 89 -0.72 3.42 19.12
CA PRO A 89 -1.80 3.41 20.10
C PRO A 89 -3.18 3.55 19.42
N ASP A 90 -4.21 2.93 20.00
CA ASP A 90 -5.58 2.96 19.45
C ASP A 90 -6.17 4.38 19.30
N ALA A 91 -5.69 5.34 20.11
CA ALA A 91 -6.09 6.73 19.99
C ALA A 91 -5.48 7.47 18.79
N GLN A 92 -4.50 6.87 18.13
CA GLN A 92 -3.84 7.45 16.97
C GLN A 92 -4.49 6.94 15.69
N ILE A 93 -4.62 7.84 14.69
CA ILE A 93 -5.11 7.47 13.36
C ILE A 93 -4.29 6.33 12.75
N GLY A 94 -4.94 5.37 12.13
CA GLY A 94 -4.29 4.27 11.43
C GLY A 94 -3.42 4.76 10.27
N ILE A 95 -2.32 4.05 9.98
CA ILE A 95 -1.36 4.46 8.93
C ILE A 95 -2.02 4.52 7.55
N GLN A 96 -2.93 3.59 7.23
CA GLN A 96 -3.69 3.63 5.98
C GLN A 96 -4.60 4.86 5.91
N ALA A 97 -5.28 5.19 7.00
CA ALA A 97 -6.14 6.37 7.06
C ALA A 97 -5.31 7.66 6.96
N GLU A 98 -4.12 7.71 7.56
CA GLU A 98 -3.22 8.86 7.47
C GLU A 98 -2.79 9.14 6.03
N ILE A 99 -2.28 8.14 5.30
CA ILE A 99 -1.87 8.30 3.90
C ILE A 99 -3.06 8.59 2.98
N ALA A 100 -4.23 8.02 3.29
CA ALA A 100 -5.48 8.32 2.61
C ALA A 100 -5.90 9.78 2.77
N VAL A 101 -5.79 10.33 3.97
CA VAL A 101 -6.10 11.75 4.25
C VAL A 101 -5.17 12.69 3.49
N ILE A 102 -3.87 12.36 3.41
CA ILE A 102 -2.90 13.16 2.65
C ILE A 102 -3.31 13.23 1.17
N SER A 103 -3.54 12.08 0.55
CA SER A 103 -3.97 12.00 -0.85
C SER A 103 -5.33 12.68 -1.09
N ALA A 104 -6.29 12.49 -0.16
CA ALA A 104 -7.61 13.11 -0.26
C ALA A 104 -7.55 14.63 -0.22
N ARG A 105 -6.72 15.22 0.64
CA ARG A 105 -6.55 16.68 0.72
C ARG A 105 -5.99 17.27 -0.58
N GLU A 106 -5.02 16.59 -1.19
CA GLU A 106 -4.48 17.00 -2.48
C GLU A 106 -5.56 16.93 -3.58
N ALA A 107 -6.32 15.83 -3.66
CA ALA A 107 -7.41 15.67 -4.61
C ALA A 107 -8.49 16.75 -4.44
N LEU A 108 -8.88 17.07 -3.21
CA LEU A 108 -9.84 18.13 -2.91
C LEU A 108 -9.30 19.50 -3.33
N ALA A 109 -8.05 19.82 -3.02
CA ALA A 109 -7.42 21.07 -3.42
C ALA A 109 -7.38 21.23 -4.94
N GLN A 110 -7.00 20.17 -5.67
CA GLN A 110 -6.99 20.16 -7.13
C GLN A 110 -8.38 20.33 -7.72
N ALA A 111 -9.41 19.77 -7.08
CA ALA A 111 -10.80 19.90 -7.49
C ALA A 111 -11.43 21.27 -7.15
N GLY A 112 -10.75 22.12 -6.36
CA GLY A 112 -11.33 23.33 -5.79
C GLY A 112 -12.49 23.02 -4.82
N LYS A 113 -12.40 21.91 -4.10
CA LYS A 113 -13.40 21.38 -3.15
C LYS A 113 -12.89 21.41 -1.71
N THR A 114 -13.83 21.40 -0.79
CA THR A 114 -13.57 21.32 0.65
C THR A 114 -14.16 20.03 1.23
N PRO A 115 -13.79 19.63 2.43
CA PRO A 115 -14.41 18.48 3.11
C PRO A 115 -15.95 18.59 3.21
N ALA A 116 -16.49 19.81 3.32
CA ALA A 116 -17.94 20.03 3.40
C ALA A 116 -18.69 19.72 2.08
N ASP A 117 -17.97 19.66 0.95
CA ASP A 117 -18.55 19.28 -0.35
C ASP A 117 -18.68 17.76 -0.53
N VAL A 118 -18.04 16.96 0.33
CA VAL A 118 -17.96 15.49 0.18
C VAL A 118 -19.21 14.85 0.76
N ASP A 119 -19.94 14.12 -0.08
CA ASP A 119 -21.15 13.39 0.31
C ASP A 119 -20.85 11.91 0.63
N ALA A 120 -19.72 11.37 0.12
CA ALA A 120 -19.34 9.98 0.39
C ALA A 120 -17.83 9.75 0.29
N ILE A 121 -17.34 8.78 1.08
CA ILE A 121 -15.96 8.30 1.04
C ILE A 121 -15.97 6.78 0.83
N ILE A 122 -15.24 6.32 -0.17
CA ILE A 122 -15.02 4.90 -0.46
C ILE A 122 -13.52 4.64 -0.33
N VAL A 123 -13.12 3.87 0.68
CA VAL A 123 -11.76 3.33 0.74
C VAL A 123 -11.77 1.97 0.05
N ALA A 124 -11.09 1.91 -1.08
CA ALA A 124 -11.12 0.77 -2.00
C ALA A 124 -9.72 0.20 -2.17
N CYS A 125 -9.36 -0.82 -1.38
CA CYS A 125 -8.05 -1.44 -1.42
C CYS A 125 -8.13 -2.95 -1.13
N SER A 126 -7.06 -3.67 -1.45
CA SER A 126 -7.03 -5.13 -1.30
C SER A 126 -6.73 -5.57 0.12
N ASN A 127 -6.01 -4.75 0.87
CA ASN A 127 -5.55 -5.08 2.22
C ASN A 127 -5.92 -3.96 3.20
N MET A 128 -6.97 -4.18 3.96
CA MET A 128 -7.40 -3.27 5.02
C MET A 128 -6.59 -3.50 6.30
N GLN A 129 -6.11 -2.43 6.91
CA GLN A 129 -5.36 -2.49 8.17
C GLN A 129 -6.17 -3.14 9.29
N ARG A 130 -7.48 -2.94 9.28
CA ARG A 130 -8.44 -3.53 10.23
C ARG A 130 -9.82 -3.68 9.59
N ALA A 131 -10.61 -4.58 10.15
CA ALA A 131 -11.99 -4.78 9.72
C ALA A 131 -12.97 -3.78 10.39
N TYR A 132 -12.63 -3.28 11.58
CA TYR A 132 -13.49 -2.38 12.37
C TYR A 132 -12.65 -1.51 13.32
N PRO A 133 -12.95 -0.18 13.42
CA PRO A 133 -13.83 0.56 12.50
C PRO A 133 -13.28 0.53 11.06
N ALA A 134 -14.15 0.79 10.07
CA ALA A 134 -13.72 0.90 8.68
C ALA A 134 -12.70 2.02 8.51
N VAL A 135 -11.68 1.82 7.65
CA VAL A 135 -10.66 2.84 7.36
C VAL A 135 -11.31 4.11 6.79
N ALA A 136 -12.35 3.96 5.98
CA ALA A 136 -13.13 5.08 5.44
C ALA A 136 -13.76 5.97 6.54
N ILE A 137 -14.17 5.38 7.67
CA ILE A 137 -14.71 6.14 8.81
C ILE A 137 -13.61 6.95 9.52
N GLU A 138 -12.40 6.41 9.64
CA GLU A 138 -11.26 7.16 10.18
C GLU A 138 -10.90 8.34 9.27
N VAL A 139 -10.88 8.11 7.95
CA VAL A 139 -10.64 9.16 6.96
C VAL A 139 -11.72 10.23 7.02
N GLN A 140 -12.99 9.84 7.12
CA GLN A 140 -14.13 10.76 7.24
C GLN A 140 -13.99 11.65 8.47
N ALA A 141 -13.68 11.06 9.63
CA ALA A 141 -13.48 11.79 10.87
C ALA A 141 -12.29 12.75 10.78
N ALA A 142 -11.16 12.30 10.22
CA ALA A 142 -9.93 13.10 10.12
C ALA A 142 -10.04 14.27 9.12
N LEU A 143 -10.87 14.13 8.08
CA LEU A 143 -11.17 15.20 7.13
C LEU A 143 -12.28 16.14 7.62
N GLY A 144 -13.15 15.67 8.51
CA GLY A 144 -14.35 16.39 8.92
C GLY A 144 -15.45 16.39 7.84
N CYS A 145 -15.51 15.31 7.03
CA CYS A 145 -16.53 15.14 6.00
C CYS A 145 -17.85 14.67 6.60
N GLY A 146 -18.97 15.11 5.97
CA GLY A 146 -20.29 14.56 6.22
C GLY A 146 -20.58 13.30 5.38
N GLY A 147 -21.88 12.97 5.26
CA GLY A 147 -22.36 11.89 4.39
C GLY A 147 -22.06 10.48 4.91
N PHE A 148 -21.80 9.53 4.01
CA PHE A 148 -21.54 8.14 4.36
C PHE A 148 -20.14 7.69 3.93
N ALA A 149 -19.60 6.67 4.63
CA ALA A 149 -18.28 6.15 4.33
C ALA A 149 -18.26 4.62 4.52
N TYR A 150 -17.54 3.92 3.65
CA TYR A 150 -17.36 2.48 3.75
C TYR A 150 -16.09 2.00 3.04
N ASP A 151 -15.60 0.85 3.50
CA ASP A 151 -14.50 0.14 2.86
C ASP A 151 -15.04 -0.85 1.84
N MET A 152 -14.29 -1.04 0.74
CA MET A 152 -14.57 -2.10 -0.21
C MET A 152 -13.30 -2.83 -0.63
N ASN A 153 -13.40 -4.13 -0.81
CA ASN A 153 -12.31 -4.98 -1.24
C ASN A 153 -12.74 -5.83 -2.45
N VAL A 154 -12.09 -5.61 -3.57
CA VAL A 154 -12.18 -6.41 -4.79
C VAL A 154 -10.75 -6.74 -5.27
N ALA A 155 -9.89 -7.05 -4.33
CA ALA A 155 -8.47 -7.32 -4.57
C ALA A 155 -7.81 -6.22 -5.45
N CYS A 156 -7.00 -6.57 -6.43
CA CYS A 156 -6.31 -5.64 -7.32
C CYS A 156 -7.26 -4.74 -8.15
N SER A 157 -8.55 -5.06 -8.21
CA SER A 157 -9.56 -4.29 -8.95
C SER A 157 -10.33 -3.29 -8.07
N SER A 158 -9.98 -3.17 -6.78
CA SER A 158 -10.73 -2.34 -5.82
C SER A 158 -10.88 -0.90 -6.29
N ALA A 159 -9.81 -0.26 -6.77
CA ALA A 159 -9.86 1.12 -7.27
C ALA A 159 -10.87 1.27 -8.43
N THR A 160 -10.89 0.35 -9.38
CA THR A 160 -11.80 0.36 -10.54
C THR A 160 -13.26 0.23 -10.10
N PHE A 161 -13.53 -0.71 -9.19
CA PHE A 161 -14.88 -0.88 -8.65
C PHE A 161 -15.29 0.27 -7.74
N GLY A 162 -14.36 0.86 -6.99
CA GLY A 162 -14.60 2.07 -6.22
C GLY A 162 -15.06 3.25 -7.09
N LEU A 163 -14.37 3.48 -8.20
CA LEU A 163 -14.75 4.51 -9.20
C LEU A 163 -16.13 4.19 -9.81
N ARG A 164 -16.43 2.93 -10.09
CA ARG A 164 -17.74 2.51 -10.58
C ARG A 164 -18.85 2.80 -9.57
N ASN A 165 -18.65 2.42 -8.32
CA ASN A 165 -19.62 2.67 -7.24
C ASN A 165 -19.84 4.17 -7.02
N ALA A 166 -18.78 4.97 -7.03
CA ALA A 166 -18.88 6.42 -6.95
C ALA A 166 -19.72 7.00 -8.11
N ALA A 167 -19.45 6.54 -9.33
CA ALA A 167 -20.21 6.98 -10.50
C ALA A 167 -21.70 6.60 -10.41
N ASP A 168 -22.00 5.42 -9.91
CA ASP A 168 -23.38 4.95 -9.74
C ASP A 168 -24.09 5.72 -8.59
N ALA A 169 -23.41 6.02 -7.48
CA ALA A 169 -23.94 6.88 -6.43
C ALA A 169 -24.29 8.30 -6.93
N ILE A 170 -23.42 8.88 -7.78
CA ILE A 170 -23.69 10.19 -8.37
C ILE A 170 -24.86 10.12 -9.37
N ARG A 171 -24.93 9.09 -10.21
CA ARG A 171 -25.99 8.94 -11.20
C ARG A 171 -27.36 8.67 -10.57
N SER A 172 -27.39 7.95 -9.44
CA SER A 172 -28.61 7.70 -8.67
C SER A 172 -29.08 8.90 -7.85
N GLY A 173 -28.23 9.93 -7.70
CA GLY A 173 -28.51 11.10 -6.86
C GLY A 173 -28.24 10.88 -5.37
N SER A 174 -27.64 9.75 -4.99
CA SER A 174 -27.27 9.46 -3.60
C SER A 174 -26.09 10.30 -3.11
N ALA A 175 -25.26 10.79 -4.02
CA ALA A 175 -24.13 11.67 -3.76
C ALA A 175 -23.90 12.62 -4.95
N ARG A 176 -23.19 13.72 -4.73
CA ARG A 176 -22.75 14.68 -5.78
C ARG A 176 -21.23 14.73 -5.88
N CYS A 177 -20.55 14.50 -4.75
CA CYS A 177 -19.10 14.48 -4.64
C CYS A 177 -18.67 13.26 -3.81
N VAL A 178 -17.84 12.42 -4.41
CA VAL A 178 -17.37 11.17 -3.79
C VAL A 178 -15.85 11.13 -3.83
N LEU A 179 -15.22 10.87 -2.69
CA LEU A 179 -13.80 10.51 -2.62
C LEU A 179 -13.66 9.00 -2.77
N VAL A 180 -12.83 8.57 -3.71
CA VAL A 180 -12.40 7.17 -3.85
C VAL A 180 -10.91 7.12 -3.56
N ILE A 181 -10.50 6.35 -2.56
CA ILE A 181 -9.13 6.33 -2.06
C ILE A 181 -8.65 4.89 -2.00
N SER A 182 -7.44 4.63 -2.48
CA SER A 182 -6.83 3.29 -2.51
C SER A 182 -5.48 3.29 -1.76
N PRO A 183 -5.51 3.29 -0.41
CA PRO A 183 -4.32 3.43 0.42
C PRO A 183 -3.61 2.10 0.64
N GLU A 184 -2.99 1.54 -0.40
CA GLU A 184 -2.25 0.27 -0.28
C GLU A 184 -0.88 0.47 0.36
N ILE A 185 -0.55 -0.38 1.35
CA ILE A 185 0.77 -0.48 1.97
C ILE A 185 1.31 -1.89 1.75
N THR A 186 1.46 -2.29 0.52
CA THR A 186 1.86 -3.66 0.14
C THR A 186 3.23 -4.01 0.72
N SER A 187 4.18 -3.07 0.72
CA SER A 187 5.50 -3.29 1.31
C SER A 187 5.50 -3.59 2.82
N ALA A 188 4.38 -3.35 3.53
CA ALA A 188 4.30 -3.60 4.97
C ALA A 188 4.20 -5.09 5.33
N HIS A 189 3.85 -5.95 4.36
CA HIS A 189 3.66 -7.38 4.58
C HIS A 189 4.35 -8.27 3.53
N LEU A 190 5.16 -7.69 2.64
CA LEU A 190 5.99 -8.48 1.74
C LEU A 190 7.18 -9.08 2.47
N GLU A 191 7.44 -10.34 2.19
CA GLU A 191 8.60 -11.08 2.69
C GLU A 191 9.75 -10.97 1.68
N PHE A 192 10.67 -10.03 1.91
CA PHE A 192 11.79 -9.78 0.99
C PHE A 192 12.89 -10.85 1.01
N ARG A 193 12.77 -11.88 1.85
CA ARG A 193 13.61 -13.09 1.80
C ARG A 193 13.14 -14.07 0.73
N ASP A 194 11.94 -13.91 0.22
CA ASP A 194 11.43 -14.70 -0.89
C ASP A 194 11.88 -14.08 -2.22
N ARG A 195 12.67 -14.85 -3.00
CA ARG A 195 13.19 -14.39 -4.29
C ARG A 195 12.11 -14.23 -5.35
N ASP A 196 11.02 -14.93 -5.20
CA ASP A 196 9.95 -15.02 -6.20
C ASP A 196 8.74 -14.10 -5.88
N CYS A 197 8.84 -13.32 -4.78
CA CYS A 197 7.84 -12.32 -4.38
C CYS A 197 8.07 -10.94 -5.00
#